data_08222899c5d5a6514652ecf2967896b6
#
_entry.id   08222899c5d5a6514652ecf2967896b6
#
_cell.length_a   1.000
_cell.length_b   1.000
_cell.length_c   1.000
_cell.angle_alpha   90.00
_cell.angle_beta   90.00
_cell.angle_gamma   90.00
#
_symmetry.space_group_name_H-M   'P 1'
#
loop_
_entity.id
_entity.type
_entity.pdbx_description
1 polymer ?
#
loop_
_entity_poly.entity_id
_entity_poly.type
_entity_poly.pdbx_seq_one_letter_code
_entity_poly.pdbx_strand_id
1 'polypeptide(L)'
;TLSGTIKVESNGEYPTPSVMFVGNTTAGSNGWYKSASVISNITSYTEDYQVQYCTTTSDTCTPNTTPTLSDNSFTVNLDNNSSEQKVCVRITDSYNQVGEGCSLGYKVDGENPTVTITNETVDKTSISITVNGSDSYSGINQYKFSSDNGNNYETVNTSEASYTYTFNNLESGTAYPIKVQVIDEAGNIGEVSQEISTESDGGGAYILASENAPTSSTTDWTGGISYYYTGNPNNWVQFGGFYWRIIRINGDGSIRMIYQGTSANETGEGTQIGYSAFNDSYDNNMYVGYMYTSGQVHGSGTSSDIKRVLDEWYSNNLATNYGQYIDGNAGFCGDRTPYTNTSGTTSGGGTGTTSTYYGGYIRLITNNNPSLQCDSQDIYTTSGSSIGNGALTNPIGLLIADEFSLAGGSDSYLYTELVYWTITPYNFNRTVVHHGAFVFTVMYSSLDNSRLDYGYGVRPVINLRADVKLSGSGTTSDPFKVVGAS
;
A
#
# COMPACT_ATOMS: atom_id res chain seq x y z
N THR A 1 36.90 105.90 -26.62
CA THR A 1 36.51 104.50 -26.60
C THR A 1 35.59 104.25 -25.41
N LEU A 2 34.31 104.10 -25.65
CA LEU A 2 33.34 103.68 -24.71
C LEU A 2 33.19 102.13 -24.85
N SER A 3 33.59 101.36 -23.89
CA SER A 3 33.32 99.99 -23.82
C SER A 3 32.05 99.78 -22.94
N GLY A 4 30.97 99.55 -23.61
CA GLY A 4 29.75 99.18 -22.96
C GLY A 4 29.54 97.65 -23.08
N THR A 5 29.50 96.97 -21.98
CA THR A 5 29.09 95.58 -21.94
C THR A 5 27.58 95.53 -22.10
N ILE A 6 27.10 95.02 -23.24
CA ILE A 6 25.67 94.72 -23.40
C ILE A 6 25.40 93.42 -22.66
N LYS A 7 24.72 93.57 -21.53
CA LYS A 7 24.03 92.39 -20.93
C LYS A 7 22.80 92.11 -21.78
N VAL A 8 22.86 91.09 -22.53
CA VAL A 8 21.66 90.53 -23.12
C VAL A 8 20.98 89.73 -22.01
N GLU A 9 20.00 90.34 -21.36
CA GLU A 9 19.05 89.57 -20.56
C GLU A 9 18.14 88.86 -21.54
N SER A 10 18.39 87.62 -21.79
CA SER A 10 17.43 86.75 -22.44
C SER A 10 16.34 86.41 -21.39
N ASN A 11 15.13 86.96 -21.63
CA ASN A 11 13.93 86.40 -20.93
C ASN A 11 13.62 84.99 -21.45
N GLY A 12 14.64 84.12 -21.48
CA GLY A 12 14.43 82.70 -21.77
C GLY A 12 14.05 82.01 -20.44
N GLU A 13 12.78 81.68 -20.30
CA GLU A 13 12.42 80.71 -19.35
C GLU A 13 13.21 79.42 -19.67
N TYR A 14 14.11 79.02 -18.77
CA TYR A 14 14.77 77.74 -18.90
C TYR A 14 13.70 76.67 -18.88
N PRO A 15 13.80 75.64 -19.75
CA PRO A 15 12.82 74.56 -19.73
C PRO A 15 12.78 73.93 -18.36
N THR A 16 11.58 73.59 -17.88
CA THR A 16 11.35 72.88 -16.65
C THR A 16 12.06 71.50 -16.70
N PRO A 17 12.77 71.08 -15.63
CA PRO A 17 13.37 69.77 -15.60
C PRO A 17 12.29 68.65 -15.76
N SER A 18 12.66 67.58 -16.41
CA SER A 18 11.72 66.49 -16.72
C SER A 18 12.33 65.13 -16.44
N VAL A 19 11.48 64.12 -16.28
CA VAL A 19 11.84 62.71 -16.09
C VAL A 19 11.19 61.85 -17.14
N MET A 20 11.96 60.94 -17.71
CA MET A 20 11.45 59.88 -18.59
C MET A 20 11.62 58.53 -17.89
N PHE A 21 10.53 57.78 -17.81
CA PHE A 21 10.50 56.47 -17.14
C PHE A 21 10.63 55.34 -18.16
N VAL A 22 11.46 54.37 -17.84
CA VAL A 22 11.58 53.11 -18.59
C VAL A 22 11.37 51.94 -17.61
N GLY A 23 10.32 51.17 -17.83
CA GLY A 23 10.07 49.93 -17.06
C GLY A 23 10.94 48.82 -17.58
N ASN A 24 11.59 48.11 -16.65
CA ASN A 24 12.29 46.85 -16.92
C ASN A 24 11.60 45.75 -16.10
N THR A 25 11.00 44.76 -16.78
CA THR A 25 10.14 43.75 -16.16
C THR A 25 10.58 42.36 -16.54
N THR A 26 10.51 41.43 -15.58
CA THR A 26 10.57 39.98 -15.86
C THR A 26 9.17 39.50 -16.17
N ALA A 27 9.02 38.80 -17.28
CA ALA A 27 7.72 38.33 -17.76
C ALA A 27 6.97 37.50 -16.70
N GLY A 28 5.76 37.92 -16.42
CA GLY A 28 4.73 37.24 -15.67
C GLY A 28 3.54 36.95 -16.59
N SER A 29 2.36 36.68 -16.01
CA SER A 29 1.09 36.43 -16.71
C SER A 29 -0.02 37.33 -16.16
N ASN A 30 -1.11 37.46 -16.91
CA ASN A 30 -2.34 38.15 -16.48
C ASN A 30 -2.15 39.56 -15.92
N GLY A 31 -1.18 40.32 -16.50
CA GLY A 31 -0.88 41.69 -16.06
C GLY A 31 0.05 41.80 -14.86
N TRP A 32 0.55 40.67 -14.38
CA TRP A 32 1.54 40.56 -13.32
C TRP A 32 2.94 40.38 -13.87
N TYR A 33 3.94 40.77 -13.08
CA TYR A 33 5.36 40.59 -13.38
C TYR A 33 6.03 39.84 -12.22
N LYS A 34 6.96 38.94 -12.53
CA LYS A 34 7.76 38.25 -11.50
C LYS A 34 8.75 39.19 -10.81
N SER A 35 9.19 40.20 -11.53
CA SER A 35 9.94 41.33 -11.00
C SER A 35 9.76 42.57 -11.90
N ALA A 36 9.83 43.74 -11.32
CA ALA A 36 9.84 44.99 -12.07
C ALA A 36 10.78 46.00 -11.44
N SER A 37 11.41 46.81 -12.29
CA SER A 37 12.15 48.01 -11.89
C SER A 37 11.83 49.17 -12.81
N VAL A 38 11.97 50.38 -12.29
CA VAL A 38 11.74 51.61 -13.05
C VAL A 38 13.07 52.37 -13.13
N ILE A 39 13.54 52.59 -14.34
CA ILE A 39 14.66 53.49 -14.64
C ILE A 39 14.11 54.89 -14.87
N SER A 40 14.57 55.87 -14.10
CA SER A 40 14.21 57.28 -14.20
C SER A 40 15.36 58.04 -14.80
N ASN A 41 15.19 58.54 -16.03
CA ASN A 41 16.19 59.35 -16.75
C ASN A 41 15.82 60.81 -16.57
N ILE A 42 16.76 61.61 -16.03
CA ILE A 42 16.58 63.01 -15.68
C ILE A 42 17.10 63.90 -16.83
N THR A 43 16.30 64.85 -17.21
CA THR A 43 16.73 65.94 -18.10
C THR A 43 16.62 67.27 -17.36
N SER A 44 17.77 67.94 -17.16
CA SER A 44 17.87 69.28 -16.58
C SER A 44 18.77 70.14 -17.45
N TYR A 45 18.46 71.39 -17.51
CA TYR A 45 19.26 72.43 -18.28
C TYR A 45 20.23 73.13 -17.33
N THR A 46 20.26 72.79 -16.06
CA THR A 46 21.24 73.29 -15.07
C THR A 46 22.12 72.16 -14.64
N GLU A 47 23.40 72.43 -14.32
CA GLU A 47 24.35 71.45 -13.86
C GLU A 47 24.04 71.00 -12.42
N ASP A 48 23.45 71.89 -11.61
CA ASP A 48 23.06 71.62 -10.23
C ASP A 48 21.53 71.44 -10.14
N TYR A 49 21.11 70.26 -9.72
CA TYR A 49 19.70 69.88 -9.44
C TYR A 49 19.59 68.87 -8.34
N GLN A 50 18.46 68.85 -7.67
CA GLN A 50 18.11 67.90 -6.64
C GLN A 50 17.01 66.94 -7.17
N VAL A 51 17.14 65.67 -6.87
CA VAL A 51 16.15 64.63 -7.22
C VAL A 51 15.70 63.94 -5.95
N GLN A 52 14.39 63.78 -5.84
CA GLN A 52 13.77 62.93 -4.83
C GLN A 52 12.76 62.03 -5.53
N TYR A 53 12.55 60.85 -4.95
CA TYR A 53 11.53 59.90 -5.41
C TYR A 53 10.74 59.30 -4.25
N CYS A 54 9.62 58.69 -4.55
CA CYS A 54 8.85 57.80 -3.69
C CYS A 54 8.25 56.67 -4.52
N THR A 55 7.95 55.55 -3.86
CA THR A 55 7.14 54.48 -4.45
C THR A 55 5.73 54.53 -3.84
N THR A 56 4.71 54.23 -4.62
CA THR A 56 3.32 54.36 -4.18
C THR A 56 2.41 53.40 -4.94
N THR A 57 1.35 52.93 -4.25
CA THR A 57 0.21 52.23 -4.85
C THR A 57 -0.95 53.19 -5.17
N SER A 58 -0.80 54.49 -4.87
CA SER A 58 -1.74 55.57 -5.19
C SER A 58 -1.30 56.32 -6.42
N ASP A 59 -2.12 57.24 -6.93
CA ASP A 59 -1.76 58.04 -8.12
C ASP A 59 -0.58 58.96 -7.90
N THR A 60 -0.37 59.42 -6.68
CA THR A 60 0.73 60.33 -6.32
C THR A 60 1.28 60.01 -4.93
N CYS A 61 2.52 60.36 -4.67
CA CYS A 61 3.13 60.43 -3.34
C CYS A 61 4.02 61.65 -3.25
N THR A 62 4.44 62.02 -2.04
CA THR A 62 5.42 63.09 -1.83
C THR A 62 6.83 62.50 -1.87
N PRO A 63 7.61 62.81 -2.95
CA PRO A 63 8.99 62.34 -3.06
C PRO A 63 9.85 62.82 -1.89
N ASN A 64 10.52 61.90 -1.20
CA ASN A 64 11.28 62.16 0.01
C ASN A 64 12.61 61.40 0.08
N THR A 65 12.85 60.50 -0.86
CA THR A 65 14.07 59.70 -0.93
C THR A 65 15.02 60.22 -1.99
N THR A 66 16.25 60.52 -1.65
CA THR A 66 17.27 60.98 -2.58
C THR A 66 17.99 59.80 -3.22
N PRO A 67 17.94 59.60 -4.53
CA PRO A 67 18.63 58.52 -5.20
C PRO A 67 20.11 58.81 -5.40
N THR A 68 20.90 57.75 -5.60
CA THR A 68 22.25 57.90 -6.19
C THR A 68 22.11 57.88 -7.69
N LEU A 69 22.57 58.97 -8.36
CA LEU A 69 22.52 59.09 -9.81
C LEU A 69 23.77 58.51 -10.49
N SER A 70 23.55 57.86 -11.63
CA SER A 70 24.59 57.43 -12.56
C SER A 70 24.17 57.93 -13.95
N ASP A 71 24.97 58.75 -14.59
CA ASP A 71 24.67 59.35 -15.91
C ASP A 71 23.27 59.96 -15.99
N ASN A 72 22.91 60.76 -15.00
CA ASN A 72 21.58 61.40 -14.86
C ASN A 72 20.41 60.43 -14.77
N SER A 73 20.65 59.21 -14.32
CA SER A 73 19.59 58.20 -14.16
C SER A 73 19.72 57.49 -12.82
N PHE A 74 18.65 56.87 -12.38
CA PHE A 74 18.62 55.94 -11.26
C PHE A 74 17.53 54.85 -11.47
N THR A 75 17.69 53.72 -10.81
CA THR A 75 16.77 52.59 -10.89
C THR A 75 16.16 52.30 -9.53
N VAL A 76 14.86 52.09 -9.51
CA VAL A 76 14.10 51.64 -8.34
C VAL A 76 13.53 50.26 -8.64
N ASN A 77 13.91 49.27 -7.84
CA ASN A 77 13.28 47.96 -7.85
C ASN A 77 11.95 48.04 -7.10
N LEU A 78 10.92 47.43 -7.65
CA LEU A 78 9.61 47.34 -7.02
C LEU A 78 9.50 46.03 -6.22
N ASP A 79 8.96 46.11 -5.03
CA ASP A 79 8.70 44.96 -4.15
C ASP A 79 7.45 44.21 -4.59
N ASN A 80 7.28 42.97 -4.08
CA ASN A 80 6.04 42.24 -4.28
C ASN A 80 4.86 42.99 -3.68
N ASN A 81 3.80 43.16 -4.46
CA ASN A 81 2.62 43.88 -4.02
C ASN A 81 1.39 43.50 -4.85
N SER A 82 0.26 43.31 -4.21
CA SER A 82 -1.02 42.96 -4.84
C SER A 82 -1.63 44.16 -5.62
N SER A 83 -1.16 45.38 -5.39
CA SER A 83 -1.60 46.57 -6.09
C SER A 83 -0.53 47.08 -7.04
N GLU A 84 -0.93 47.82 -8.09
CA GLU A 84 -0.01 48.49 -8.97
C GLU A 84 0.87 49.48 -8.23
N GLN A 85 2.17 49.38 -8.37
CA GLN A 85 3.15 50.29 -7.81
C GLN A 85 3.70 51.22 -8.90
N LYS A 86 3.91 52.48 -8.57
CA LYS A 86 4.50 53.49 -9.41
C LYS A 86 5.70 54.13 -8.72
N VAL A 87 6.64 54.60 -9.48
CA VAL A 87 7.72 55.49 -9.01
C VAL A 87 7.40 56.91 -9.40
N CYS A 88 7.26 57.80 -8.42
CA CYS A 88 7.07 59.22 -8.63
C CYS A 88 8.35 59.97 -8.30
N VAL A 89 8.73 60.92 -9.17
CA VAL A 89 10.00 61.68 -9.10
C VAL A 89 9.69 63.17 -9.10
N ARG A 90 10.42 63.90 -8.26
CA ARG A 90 10.47 65.35 -8.22
C ARG A 90 11.91 65.83 -8.45
N ILE A 91 12.07 66.73 -9.37
CA ILE A 91 13.35 67.36 -9.69
C ILE A 91 13.22 68.87 -9.41
N THR A 92 14.20 69.44 -8.69
CA THR A 92 14.27 70.85 -8.43
C THR A 92 15.64 71.37 -8.95
N ASP A 93 15.63 72.24 -9.89
CA ASP A 93 16.86 72.81 -10.47
C ASP A 93 17.39 73.97 -9.62
N SER A 94 18.56 74.52 -10.02
CA SER A 94 19.18 75.63 -9.31
C SER A 94 18.41 76.95 -9.46
N TYR A 95 17.42 77.07 -10.36
CA TYR A 95 16.50 78.19 -10.50
C TYR A 95 15.16 78.00 -9.75
N ASN A 96 15.06 76.97 -8.92
CA ASN A 96 13.86 76.53 -8.16
C ASN A 96 12.69 76.17 -9.11
N GLN A 97 12.97 75.78 -10.36
CA GLN A 97 11.95 75.16 -11.20
C GLN A 97 11.74 73.70 -10.80
N VAL A 98 10.50 73.27 -10.79
CA VAL A 98 10.13 71.93 -10.34
C VAL A 98 9.52 71.12 -11.49
N GLY A 99 10.10 69.92 -11.74
CA GLY A 99 9.54 68.91 -12.61
C GLY A 99 9.10 67.73 -11.82
N GLU A 100 7.91 67.23 -12.10
CA GLU A 100 7.35 66.03 -11.39
C GLU A 100 6.76 65.07 -12.41
N GLY A 101 6.78 63.79 -12.10
CA GLY A 101 6.13 62.76 -12.90
C GLY A 101 6.10 61.42 -12.18
N CYS A 102 5.18 60.58 -12.58
CA CYS A 102 5.10 59.20 -12.08
C CYS A 102 5.17 58.18 -13.25
N SER A 103 5.76 57.06 -13.05
CA SER A 103 5.83 55.93 -13.99
C SER A 103 4.44 55.31 -14.21
N LEU A 104 4.36 54.37 -15.16
CA LEU A 104 3.27 53.40 -15.23
C LEU A 104 3.26 52.54 -13.95
N GLY A 105 2.11 51.96 -13.64
CA GLY A 105 1.95 51.02 -12.54
C GLY A 105 2.33 49.61 -12.93
N TYR A 106 2.94 48.88 -11.97
CA TYR A 106 3.35 47.48 -12.12
C TYR A 106 2.86 46.67 -10.92
N LYS A 107 2.20 45.53 -11.17
CA LYS A 107 1.89 44.53 -10.17
C LYS A 107 3.03 43.51 -10.16
N VAL A 108 3.65 43.31 -9.02
CA VAL A 108 4.84 42.45 -8.89
C VAL A 108 4.58 41.31 -7.89
N ASP A 109 4.84 40.10 -8.34
CA ASP A 109 4.84 38.91 -7.51
C ASP A 109 5.92 37.95 -7.99
N GLY A 110 7.00 37.87 -7.23
CA GLY A 110 8.11 36.94 -7.45
C GLY A 110 8.14 35.78 -6.46
N GLU A 111 7.12 35.63 -5.59
CA GLU A 111 7.03 34.53 -4.65
C GLU A 111 6.31 33.34 -5.27
N ASN A 112 6.79 32.13 -4.93
CA ASN A 112 6.10 30.92 -5.35
C ASN A 112 4.91 30.68 -4.43
N PRO A 113 3.74 30.28 -4.97
CA PRO A 113 2.63 29.82 -4.17
C PRO A 113 2.99 28.52 -3.43
N THR A 114 2.29 28.23 -2.34
CA THR A 114 2.44 26.99 -1.59
C THR A 114 1.30 26.02 -1.92
N VAL A 115 1.59 24.70 -1.89
CA VAL A 115 0.57 23.66 -2.06
C VAL A 115 0.84 22.49 -1.12
N THR A 116 -0.22 21.92 -0.55
CA THR A 116 -0.17 20.73 0.31
C THR A 116 -1.28 19.76 -0.09
N ILE A 117 -1.01 18.44 0.03
CA ILE A 117 -2.04 17.41 -0.03
C ILE A 117 -2.59 17.25 1.38
N THR A 118 -3.91 17.42 1.57
CA THR A 118 -4.56 17.44 2.89
C THR A 118 -5.44 16.24 3.15
N ASN A 119 -5.89 15.55 2.11
CA ASN A 119 -6.68 14.35 2.20
C ASN A 119 -6.43 13.48 0.98
N GLU A 120 -6.45 12.16 1.17
CA GLU A 120 -6.39 11.16 0.11
C GLU A 120 -7.42 10.07 0.35
N THR A 121 -8.04 9.61 -0.72
CA THR A 121 -8.85 8.40 -0.74
C THR A 121 -8.43 7.56 -1.94
N VAL A 122 -8.33 6.26 -1.73
CA VAL A 122 -7.88 5.32 -2.75
C VAL A 122 -8.94 4.26 -3.00
N ASP A 123 -9.02 3.82 -4.24
CA ASP A 123 -9.78 2.66 -4.69
C ASP A 123 -8.87 1.82 -5.59
N LYS A 124 -9.33 0.69 -6.10
CA LYS A 124 -8.55 -0.23 -6.96
C LYS A 124 -8.04 0.43 -8.24
N THR A 125 -8.80 1.34 -8.81
CA THR A 125 -8.49 1.95 -10.11
C THR A 125 -8.48 3.46 -10.09
N SER A 126 -8.54 4.07 -8.90
CA SER A 126 -8.55 5.52 -8.75
C SER A 126 -7.84 5.98 -7.46
N ILE A 127 -7.27 7.19 -7.54
CA ILE A 127 -6.72 7.93 -6.41
C ILE A 127 -7.36 9.30 -6.43
N SER A 128 -8.01 9.70 -5.35
CA SER A 128 -8.58 11.03 -5.18
C SER A 128 -7.81 11.76 -4.10
N ILE A 129 -7.31 12.96 -4.42
CA ILE A 129 -6.57 13.81 -3.50
C ILE A 129 -7.26 15.17 -3.36
N THR A 130 -7.25 15.71 -2.14
CA THR A 130 -7.63 17.11 -1.89
C THR A 130 -6.36 17.89 -1.61
N VAL A 131 -6.18 18.98 -2.35
CA VAL A 131 -5.03 19.89 -2.22
C VAL A 131 -5.49 21.24 -1.70
N ASN A 132 -4.63 21.88 -0.89
CA ASN A 132 -4.80 23.28 -0.49
C ASN A 132 -3.61 24.07 -1.02
N GLY A 133 -3.93 25.11 -1.81
CA GLY A 133 -2.98 26.07 -2.31
C GLY A 133 -3.14 27.43 -1.63
N SER A 134 -2.05 28.19 -1.55
CA SER A 134 -2.07 29.57 -1.02
C SER A 134 -0.99 30.39 -1.70
N ASP A 135 -1.36 31.63 -2.02
CA ASP A 135 -0.47 32.66 -2.52
C ASP A 135 -0.75 33.98 -1.80
N SER A 136 0.31 34.81 -1.63
CA SER A 136 0.25 36.03 -0.81
C SER A 136 -0.09 37.30 -1.62
N TYR A 137 0.20 37.31 -2.91
CA TYR A 137 0.12 38.54 -3.70
C TYR A 137 -0.78 38.45 -4.93
N SER A 138 -0.44 37.58 -5.90
CA SER A 138 -1.17 37.49 -7.15
C SER A 138 -2.38 36.57 -7.10
N GLY A 139 -2.39 35.63 -6.16
CA GLY A 139 -3.43 34.64 -6.01
C GLY A 139 -3.24 33.44 -6.93
N ILE A 140 -4.02 32.38 -6.71
CA ILE A 140 -3.95 31.13 -7.48
C ILE A 140 -4.63 31.32 -8.83
N ASN A 141 -4.01 30.78 -9.88
CA ASN A 141 -4.55 30.75 -11.25
C ASN A 141 -4.96 29.33 -11.66
N GLN A 142 -4.12 28.32 -11.40
CA GLN A 142 -4.39 26.94 -11.83
C GLN A 142 -3.61 25.91 -11.01
N TYR A 143 -4.12 24.67 -11.05
CA TYR A 143 -3.41 23.49 -10.59
C TYR A 143 -3.06 22.57 -11.76
N LYS A 144 -1.98 21.81 -11.60
CA LYS A 144 -1.59 20.73 -12.49
C LYS A 144 -1.36 19.47 -11.70
N PHE A 145 -1.93 18.36 -12.16
CA PHE A 145 -1.89 17.05 -11.49
C PHE A 145 -1.19 16.03 -12.38
N SER A 146 -0.29 15.24 -11.80
CA SER A 146 0.45 14.17 -12.47
C SER A 146 0.48 12.92 -11.61
N SER A 147 0.29 11.75 -12.22
CA SER A 147 0.48 10.43 -11.60
C SER A 147 1.76 9.72 -12.06
N ASP A 148 2.62 10.39 -12.83
CA ASP A 148 3.84 9.84 -13.45
C ASP A 148 5.09 10.70 -13.16
N ASN A 149 5.16 11.25 -11.94
CA ASN A 149 6.25 12.10 -11.46
C ASN A 149 6.46 13.39 -12.29
N GLY A 150 5.40 13.91 -12.91
CA GLY A 150 5.47 15.16 -13.67
C GLY A 150 5.87 15.02 -15.14
N ASN A 151 5.89 13.79 -15.69
CA ASN A 151 6.11 13.59 -17.12
C ASN A 151 4.90 14.06 -17.94
N ASN A 152 3.69 13.83 -17.42
CA ASN A 152 2.44 14.34 -18.00
C ASN A 152 1.61 15.03 -16.92
N TYR A 153 0.92 16.11 -17.30
CA TYR A 153 0.07 16.87 -16.40
C TYR A 153 -1.33 17.07 -16.99
N GLU A 154 -2.33 16.87 -16.13
CA GLU A 154 -3.69 17.38 -16.35
C GLU A 154 -3.82 18.75 -15.68
N THR A 155 -4.33 19.74 -16.42
CA THR A 155 -4.44 21.13 -15.95
C THR A 155 -5.88 21.46 -15.59
N VAL A 156 -6.05 22.05 -14.40
CA VAL A 156 -7.32 22.56 -13.91
C VAL A 156 -7.21 24.05 -13.66
N ASN A 157 -7.95 24.85 -14.45
CA ASN A 157 -8.00 26.30 -14.31
C ASN A 157 -9.03 26.65 -13.22
N THR A 158 -8.55 27.03 -12.05
CA THR A 158 -9.38 27.45 -10.91
C THR A 158 -8.55 28.29 -9.95
N SER A 159 -9.17 29.28 -9.35
CA SER A 159 -8.59 30.13 -8.30
C SER A 159 -8.98 29.68 -6.88
N GLU A 160 -9.66 28.54 -6.75
CA GLU A 160 -10.07 28.01 -5.45
C GLU A 160 -8.85 27.61 -4.62
N ALA A 161 -8.82 27.98 -3.35
CA ALA A 161 -7.74 27.64 -2.44
C ALA A 161 -7.71 26.13 -2.10
N SER A 162 -8.84 25.42 -2.25
CA SER A 162 -8.94 23.98 -2.03
C SER A 162 -9.58 23.32 -3.25
N TYR A 163 -8.96 22.25 -3.75
CA TYR A 163 -9.47 21.51 -4.89
C TYR A 163 -9.28 20.00 -4.70
N THR A 164 -10.31 19.22 -5.08
CA THR A 164 -10.22 17.74 -5.09
C THR A 164 -10.09 17.24 -6.52
N TYR A 165 -9.05 16.47 -6.79
CA TYR A 165 -8.79 15.84 -8.09
C TYR A 165 -8.75 14.33 -7.97
N THR A 166 -9.31 13.63 -8.97
CA THR A 166 -9.33 12.16 -9.02
C THR A 166 -8.62 11.66 -10.26
N PHE A 167 -7.56 10.90 -10.04
CA PHE A 167 -6.91 10.09 -11.08
C PHE A 167 -7.72 8.82 -11.27
N ASN A 168 -8.09 8.50 -12.50
CA ASN A 168 -8.89 7.32 -12.86
C ASN A 168 -8.10 6.41 -13.81
N ASN A 169 -8.61 5.19 -14.01
CA ASN A 169 -8.03 4.18 -14.90
C ASN A 169 -6.59 3.79 -14.51
N LEU A 170 -6.32 3.77 -13.22
CA LEU A 170 -5.07 3.31 -12.67
C LEU A 170 -5.07 1.78 -12.53
N GLU A 171 -3.88 1.17 -12.48
CA GLU A 171 -3.73 -0.25 -12.22
C GLU A 171 -3.87 -0.53 -10.71
N SER A 172 -4.52 -1.64 -10.35
CA SER A 172 -4.73 -2.03 -8.95
C SER A 172 -3.42 -2.42 -8.27
N GLY A 173 -3.30 -2.13 -6.97
CA GLY A 173 -2.11 -2.46 -6.17
C GLY A 173 -0.81 -1.77 -6.59
N THR A 174 -0.90 -0.70 -7.39
CA THR A 174 0.25 -0.02 -7.99
C THR A 174 0.54 1.29 -7.28
N ALA A 175 1.84 1.56 -7.02
CA ALA A 175 2.31 2.83 -6.45
C ALA A 175 2.46 3.88 -7.57
N TYR A 176 1.89 5.05 -7.34
CA TYR A 176 1.94 6.19 -8.26
C TYR A 176 2.67 7.37 -7.61
N PRO A 177 3.71 7.91 -8.25
CA PRO A 177 4.39 9.11 -7.78
C PRO A 177 3.56 10.34 -8.16
N ILE A 178 2.60 10.68 -7.31
CA ILE A 178 1.72 11.82 -7.50
C ILE A 178 2.51 13.11 -7.33
N LYS A 179 2.38 14.01 -8.28
CA LYS A 179 2.96 15.35 -8.26
C LYS A 179 1.91 16.39 -8.55
N VAL A 180 1.85 17.44 -7.75
CA VAL A 180 0.93 18.55 -7.91
C VAL A 180 1.71 19.86 -8.00
N GLN A 181 1.38 20.67 -8.99
CA GLN A 181 1.82 22.05 -9.11
C GLN A 181 0.64 22.99 -8.90
N VAL A 182 0.86 24.05 -8.14
CA VAL A 182 -0.02 25.23 -8.11
C VAL A 182 0.71 26.38 -8.78
N ILE A 183 0.00 27.12 -9.62
CA ILE A 183 0.55 28.23 -10.39
C ILE A 183 -0.28 29.48 -10.07
N ASP A 184 0.40 30.55 -9.70
CA ASP A 184 -0.22 31.83 -9.39
C ASP A 184 -0.54 32.65 -10.66
N GLU A 185 -1.17 33.82 -10.52
CA GLU A 185 -1.48 34.71 -11.61
C GLU A 185 -0.22 35.33 -12.26
N ALA A 186 0.90 35.42 -11.53
CA ALA A 186 2.18 35.89 -12.07
C ALA A 186 2.93 34.78 -12.83
N GLY A 187 2.52 33.51 -12.67
CA GLY A 187 3.15 32.35 -13.30
C GLY A 187 4.28 31.73 -12.48
N ASN A 188 4.41 32.05 -11.16
CA ASN A 188 5.30 31.31 -10.28
C ASN A 188 4.69 29.95 -9.92
N ILE A 189 5.52 28.98 -9.55
CA ILE A 189 5.12 27.57 -9.38
C ILE A 189 5.52 27.07 -7.99
N GLY A 190 4.54 26.58 -7.24
CA GLY A 190 4.73 25.75 -6.06
C GLY A 190 4.46 24.29 -6.36
N GLU A 191 5.17 23.36 -5.71
CA GLU A 191 5.06 21.93 -5.97
C GLU A 191 4.96 21.12 -4.65
N VAL A 192 4.22 20.00 -4.72
CA VAL A 192 4.24 18.93 -3.72
C VAL A 192 4.25 17.58 -4.44
N SER A 193 4.94 16.59 -3.85
CA SER A 193 4.98 15.23 -4.35
C SER A 193 4.74 14.24 -3.22
N GLN A 194 3.99 13.16 -3.52
CA GLN A 194 3.70 12.07 -2.60
C GLN A 194 3.52 10.78 -3.39
N GLU A 195 4.07 9.66 -2.90
CA GLU A 195 3.77 8.34 -3.44
C GLU A 195 2.49 7.80 -2.82
N ILE A 196 1.50 7.46 -3.65
CA ILE A 196 0.20 6.92 -3.22
C ILE A 196 -0.08 5.65 -4.03
N SER A 197 -0.45 4.56 -3.32
CA SER A 197 -0.80 3.30 -3.97
C SER A 197 -2.31 3.12 -4.07
N THR A 198 -2.77 2.60 -5.22
CA THR A 198 -4.15 2.09 -5.35
C THR A 198 -4.38 0.89 -4.45
N GLU A 199 -5.65 0.60 -4.11
CA GLU A 199 -5.99 -0.65 -3.45
C GLU A 199 -5.68 -1.85 -4.37
N SER A 200 -5.19 -2.96 -3.78
CA SER A 200 -5.00 -4.20 -4.53
C SER A 200 -6.30 -4.99 -4.62
N ASP A 201 -6.42 -5.87 -5.61
CA ASP A 201 -7.52 -6.84 -5.73
C ASP A 201 -7.54 -7.90 -4.63
N GLY A 202 -6.63 -7.81 -3.68
CA GLY A 202 -6.38 -8.80 -2.66
C GLY A 202 -5.33 -9.83 -3.07
N GLY A 203 -4.72 -10.48 -2.07
CA GLY A 203 -3.57 -11.34 -2.31
C GLY A 203 -3.89 -12.57 -3.16
N GLY A 204 -5.05 -13.18 -2.97
CA GLY A 204 -5.50 -14.31 -3.78
C GLY A 204 -5.66 -13.94 -5.25
N ALA A 205 -6.31 -12.82 -5.54
CA ALA A 205 -6.49 -12.34 -6.92
C ALA A 205 -5.14 -11.93 -7.56
N TYR A 206 -4.24 -11.31 -6.79
CA TYR A 206 -2.88 -11.00 -7.25
C TYR A 206 -2.14 -12.24 -7.71
N ILE A 207 -2.18 -13.34 -6.91
CA ILE A 207 -1.55 -14.61 -7.27
C ILE A 207 -2.19 -15.22 -8.51
N LEU A 208 -3.54 -15.23 -8.60
CA LEU A 208 -4.27 -15.80 -9.74
C LEU A 208 -4.03 -15.03 -11.05
N ALA A 209 -3.65 -13.76 -10.98
CA ALA A 209 -3.26 -12.94 -12.14
C ALA A 209 -1.78 -13.06 -12.50
N SER A 210 -0.95 -13.72 -11.66
CA SER A 210 0.49 -13.82 -11.86
C SER A 210 0.86 -14.91 -12.88
N GLU A 211 2.08 -14.87 -13.41
CA GLU A 211 2.64 -15.91 -14.28
C GLU A 211 2.75 -17.28 -13.60
N ASN A 212 2.80 -17.28 -12.26
CA ASN A 212 2.92 -18.48 -11.44
C ASN A 212 1.58 -18.86 -10.76
N ALA A 213 0.45 -18.51 -11.40
CA ALA A 213 -0.87 -18.87 -10.90
C ALA A 213 -1.07 -20.41 -10.88
N PRO A 214 -1.81 -20.95 -9.89
CA PRO A 214 -2.22 -22.36 -9.91
C PRO A 214 -3.19 -22.62 -11.07
N THR A 215 -3.02 -23.78 -11.73
CA THR A 215 -3.81 -24.15 -12.91
C THR A 215 -4.89 -25.19 -12.62
N SER A 216 -4.86 -25.84 -11.46
CA SER A 216 -5.85 -26.84 -11.05
C SER A 216 -6.86 -26.23 -10.09
N SER A 217 -8.12 -26.69 -10.15
CA SER A 217 -9.17 -26.17 -9.29
C SER A 217 -10.18 -27.23 -8.88
N THR A 218 -10.84 -27.02 -7.75
CA THR A 218 -11.96 -27.82 -7.28
C THR A 218 -12.83 -26.98 -6.33
N THR A 219 -14.08 -27.41 -6.09
CA THR A 219 -14.92 -26.77 -5.07
C THR A 219 -14.43 -27.15 -3.67
N ASP A 220 -14.32 -26.18 -2.78
CA ASP A 220 -13.93 -26.39 -1.38
C ASP A 220 -15.13 -26.35 -0.42
N TRP A 221 -14.87 -26.48 0.89
CA TRP A 221 -15.89 -26.48 1.93
C TRP A 221 -16.59 -25.14 2.16
N THR A 222 -16.12 -24.04 1.55
CA THR A 222 -16.83 -22.75 1.55
C THR A 222 -17.94 -22.70 0.49
N GLY A 223 -17.96 -23.68 -0.42
CA GLY A 223 -18.81 -23.69 -1.61
C GLY A 223 -18.24 -22.92 -2.79
N GLY A 224 -17.09 -22.25 -2.62
CA GLY A 224 -16.36 -21.55 -3.66
C GLY A 224 -15.38 -22.45 -4.42
N ILE A 225 -14.79 -21.93 -5.49
CA ILE A 225 -13.77 -22.62 -6.27
C ILE A 225 -12.40 -22.29 -5.68
N SER A 226 -11.70 -23.30 -5.19
CA SER A 226 -10.29 -23.22 -4.79
C SER A 226 -9.38 -23.55 -5.97
N TYR A 227 -8.30 -22.79 -6.09
CA TYR A 227 -7.21 -23.03 -7.05
C TYR A 227 -5.98 -23.54 -6.32
N TYR A 228 -5.45 -24.70 -6.71
CA TYR A 228 -4.37 -25.36 -5.98
C TYR A 228 -3.16 -25.66 -6.87
N TYR A 229 -1.98 -25.72 -6.24
CA TYR A 229 -0.72 -25.98 -6.88
C TYR A 229 -0.42 -27.48 -6.94
N THR A 230 0.22 -27.93 -8.05
CA THR A 230 0.64 -29.30 -8.29
C THR A 230 2.12 -29.38 -8.67
N GLY A 231 2.78 -30.51 -8.42
CA GLY A 231 4.17 -30.76 -8.78
C GLY A 231 5.15 -29.89 -8.00
N ASN A 232 6.06 -29.20 -8.69
CA ASN A 232 7.05 -28.32 -8.07
C ASN A 232 6.94 -26.88 -8.60
N PRO A 233 5.92 -26.12 -8.17
CA PRO A 233 5.61 -24.78 -8.69
C PRO A 233 6.48 -23.70 -8.06
N ASN A 234 6.43 -22.49 -8.65
CA ASN A 234 6.85 -21.24 -8.03
C ASN A 234 5.70 -20.68 -7.16
N ASN A 235 5.64 -21.09 -5.92
CA ASN A 235 4.56 -20.72 -4.97
C ASN A 235 5.12 -20.34 -3.60
N TRP A 236 6.31 -19.76 -3.58
CA TRP A 236 6.98 -19.32 -2.36
C TRP A 236 6.38 -18.03 -1.82
N VAL A 237 6.24 -17.98 -0.47
CA VAL A 237 5.80 -16.79 0.27
C VAL A 237 6.82 -16.49 1.36
N GLN A 238 7.13 -15.22 1.57
CA GLN A 238 7.86 -14.72 2.73
C GLN A 238 6.87 -13.96 3.63
N PHE A 239 6.66 -14.46 4.84
CA PHE A 239 5.71 -13.89 5.79
C PHE A 239 6.13 -14.19 7.22
N GLY A 240 6.09 -13.18 8.09
CA GLY A 240 6.34 -13.33 9.52
C GLY A 240 7.76 -13.76 9.87
N GLY A 241 8.75 -13.48 9.03
CA GLY A 241 10.14 -13.92 9.20
C GLY A 241 10.40 -15.37 8.74
N PHE A 242 9.42 -16.03 8.14
CA PHE A 242 9.48 -17.41 7.65
C PHE A 242 9.21 -17.51 6.17
N TYR A 243 9.61 -18.65 5.58
CA TYR A 243 9.24 -19.06 4.23
C TYR A 243 8.11 -20.08 4.29
N TRP A 244 7.17 -19.94 3.35
CA TRP A 244 5.97 -20.75 3.21
C TRP A 244 5.81 -21.21 1.78
N ARG A 245 5.02 -22.25 1.58
CA ARG A 245 4.57 -22.67 0.24
C ARG A 245 3.05 -22.55 0.18
N ILE A 246 2.51 -21.91 -0.85
CA ILE A 246 1.06 -21.83 -1.03
C ILE A 246 0.54 -23.21 -1.38
N ILE A 247 -0.46 -23.68 -0.65
CA ILE A 247 -1.19 -24.92 -0.95
C ILE A 247 -2.25 -24.59 -2.00
N ARG A 248 -3.08 -23.59 -1.73
CA ARG A 248 -4.18 -23.16 -2.60
C ARG A 248 -4.64 -21.72 -2.27
N ILE A 249 -5.32 -21.13 -3.24
CA ILE A 249 -6.17 -19.97 -3.02
C ILE A 249 -7.57 -20.51 -2.76
N ASN A 250 -8.12 -20.24 -1.58
CA ASN A 250 -9.43 -20.71 -1.16
C ASN A 250 -10.55 -20.04 -1.97
N GLY A 251 -11.74 -20.63 -1.97
CA GLY A 251 -12.89 -20.08 -2.69
C GLY A 251 -13.36 -18.70 -2.23
N ASP A 252 -12.97 -18.26 -1.04
CA ASP A 252 -13.18 -16.91 -0.49
C ASP A 252 -12.04 -15.92 -0.83
N GLY A 253 -11.01 -16.36 -1.57
CA GLY A 253 -9.84 -15.57 -1.93
C GLY A 253 -8.72 -15.54 -0.89
N SER A 254 -8.91 -16.15 0.29
CA SER A 254 -7.84 -16.31 1.30
C SER A 254 -6.76 -17.28 0.80
N ILE A 255 -5.54 -17.12 1.31
CA ILE A 255 -4.36 -17.86 0.82
C ILE A 255 -3.94 -18.89 1.85
N ARG A 256 -4.13 -20.17 1.54
CA ARG A 256 -3.72 -21.28 2.41
C ARG A 256 -2.28 -21.67 2.11
N MET A 257 -1.45 -21.67 3.15
CA MET A 257 -0.01 -21.94 3.00
C MET A 257 0.54 -22.79 4.15
N ILE A 258 1.58 -23.59 3.85
CA ILE A 258 2.30 -24.46 4.75
C ILE A 258 3.70 -23.95 5.02
N TYR A 259 4.15 -24.08 6.27
CA TYR A 259 5.50 -23.72 6.71
C TYR A 259 6.57 -24.48 5.92
N GLN A 260 7.61 -23.78 5.47
CA GLN A 260 8.72 -24.35 4.70
C GLN A 260 10.10 -24.01 5.28
N GLY A 261 10.19 -23.26 6.39
CA GLY A 261 11.47 -23.01 7.06
C GLY A 261 11.79 -21.54 7.27
N THR A 262 13.05 -21.29 7.61
CA THR A 262 13.59 -19.95 7.88
C THR A 262 14.41 -19.37 6.73
N SER A 263 14.65 -20.17 5.68
CA SER A 263 15.36 -19.76 4.46
C SER A 263 14.65 -20.29 3.20
N ALA A 264 14.90 -19.64 2.06
CA ALA A 264 14.44 -20.14 0.77
C ALA A 264 15.14 -21.46 0.43
N ASN A 265 14.42 -22.39 -0.21
CA ASN A 265 14.92 -23.73 -0.56
C ASN A 265 15.29 -24.62 0.66
N GLU A 266 14.71 -24.37 1.83
CA GLU A 266 14.87 -25.23 2.99
C GLU A 266 14.39 -26.66 2.68
N THR A 267 15.12 -27.66 3.16
CA THR A 267 14.83 -29.09 2.99
C THR A 267 15.02 -29.81 4.32
N GLY A 268 14.49 -31.04 4.39
CA GLY A 268 14.67 -31.89 5.56
C GLY A 268 14.09 -31.27 6.83
N GLU A 269 14.81 -31.37 7.95
CA GLU A 269 14.34 -30.94 9.27
C GLU A 269 13.97 -29.46 9.38
N GLY A 270 14.59 -28.59 8.57
CA GLY A 270 14.27 -27.16 8.53
C GLY A 270 12.85 -26.86 8.03
N THR A 271 12.19 -27.80 7.35
CA THR A 271 10.81 -27.63 6.84
C THR A 271 9.72 -27.83 7.88
N GLN A 272 10.06 -28.10 9.11
CA GLN A 272 9.15 -28.36 10.23
C GLN A 272 9.58 -27.57 11.48
N ILE A 273 8.66 -27.32 12.40
CA ILE A 273 8.93 -26.59 13.64
C ILE A 273 9.45 -27.48 14.77
N GLY A 274 9.47 -28.79 14.57
CA GLY A 274 9.89 -29.81 15.52
C GLY A 274 9.08 -31.10 15.37
N TYR A 275 9.13 -31.93 16.38
CA TYR A 275 8.45 -33.23 16.43
C TYR A 275 7.44 -33.23 17.57
N SER A 276 6.31 -33.92 17.36
CA SER A 276 5.28 -34.15 18.40
C SER A 276 4.52 -35.42 18.15
N ALA A 277 3.98 -36.03 19.19
CA ALA A 277 2.85 -36.92 19.06
C ALA A 277 1.63 -36.12 18.54
N PHE A 278 0.74 -36.76 17.79
CA PHE A 278 -0.56 -36.16 17.50
C PHE A 278 -1.40 -36.09 18.78
N ASN A 279 -1.41 -37.19 19.51
CA ASN A 279 -1.95 -37.30 20.86
C ASN A 279 -1.20 -38.43 21.60
N ASP A 280 -0.82 -38.24 22.85
CA ASP A 280 -0.18 -39.29 23.68
C ASP A 280 -1.13 -40.45 23.98
N SER A 281 -2.43 -40.20 23.96
CA SER A 281 -3.48 -41.19 24.10
C SER A 281 -4.01 -41.63 22.73
N TYR A 282 -4.24 -42.94 22.58
CA TYR A 282 -4.66 -43.54 21.29
C TYR A 282 -5.71 -44.67 21.45
N ASP A 283 -6.21 -44.91 22.64
CA ASP A 283 -7.08 -46.06 22.96
C ASP A 283 -8.59 -45.77 22.80
N ASN A 284 -8.93 -44.65 22.18
CA ASN A 284 -10.31 -44.21 21.93
C ASN A 284 -10.42 -43.43 20.61
N ASN A 285 -11.57 -43.59 19.95
CA ASN A 285 -11.87 -42.86 18.68
C ASN A 285 -11.70 -41.36 18.82
N MET A 286 -12.04 -40.77 19.95
CA MET A 286 -11.99 -39.30 20.11
C MET A 286 -10.60 -38.70 19.83
N TYR A 287 -9.54 -39.46 20.11
CA TYR A 287 -8.16 -38.96 20.01
C TYR A 287 -7.65 -38.71 18.58
N VAL A 288 -8.36 -39.20 17.53
CA VAL A 288 -8.02 -38.85 16.15
C VAL A 288 -8.31 -37.36 15.84
N GLY A 289 -9.09 -36.68 16.69
CA GLY A 289 -9.47 -35.30 16.49
C GLY A 289 -8.35 -34.32 16.83
N TYR A 290 -8.13 -33.34 15.97
CA TYR A 290 -7.30 -32.16 16.27
C TYR A 290 -7.77 -31.44 17.54
N MET A 291 -9.09 -31.40 17.72
CA MET A 291 -9.76 -31.16 18.99
C MET A 291 -10.80 -32.29 19.21
N TYR A 292 -11.16 -32.55 20.44
CA TYR A 292 -12.09 -33.66 20.77
C TYR A 292 -12.91 -33.37 22.02
N THR A 293 -14.02 -34.11 22.16
CA THR A 293 -14.82 -34.21 23.39
C THR A 293 -15.21 -35.65 23.56
N SER A 294 -15.10 -36.20 24.78
CA SER A 294 -15.44 -37.60 25.07
C SER A 294 -16.89 -37.90 24.69
N GLY A 295 -17.10 -39.00 23.98
CA GLY A 295 -18.41 -39.45 23.57
C GLY A 295 -19.04 -38.70 22.39
N GLN A 296 -18.34 -37.75 21.79
CA GLN A 296 -18.81 -36.98 20.62
C GLN A 296 -17.93 -37.24 19.41
N VAL A 297 -18.53 -37.41 18.25
CA VAL A 297 -17.83 -37.58 16.96
C VAL A 297 -17.16 -36.26 16.58
N HIS A 298 -17.90 -35.17 16.59
CA HIS A 298 -17.45 -33.84 16.16
C HIS A 298 -17.11 -32.92 17.34
N GLY A 299 -16.76 -33.49 18.50
CA GLY A 299 -16.46 -32.71 19.70
C GLY A 299 -15.17 -31.88 19.55
N SER A 300 -15.17 -30.69 20.13
CA SER A 300 -14.07 -29.71 20.03
C SER A 300 -13.69 -29.05 21.36
N GLY A 301 -14.02 -29.70 22.49
CA GLY A 301 -13.80 -29.14 23.84
C GLY A 301 -12.37 -29.24 24.37
N THR A 302 -11.55 -30.15 23.85
CA THR A 302 -10.17 -30.41 24.33
C THR A 302 -9.21 -30.39 23.13
N SER A 303 -8.08 -29.71 23.28
CA SER A 303 -7.00 -29.70 22.27
C SER A 303 -6.18 -30.98 22.33
N SER A 304 -5.84 -31.55 21.17
CA SER A 304 -4.81 -32.60 21.06
C SER A 304 -3.42 -32.07 21.43
N ASP A 305 -2.44 -32.97 21.61
CA ASP A 305 -1.06 -32.53 21.91
C ASP A 305 -0.46 -31.72 20.78
N ILE A 306 -0.63 -32.17 19.54
CA ILE A 306 -0.13 -31.41 18.37
C ILE A 306 -0.77 -30.01 18.25
N LYS A 307 -2.07 -29.88 18.60
CA LYS A 307 -2.71 -28.57 18.62
C LYS A 307 -2.07 -27.65 19.65
N ARG A 308 -1.74 -28.13 20.83
CA ARG A 308 -1.05 -27.34 21.85
C ARG A 308 0.32 -26.87 21.38
N VAL A 309 1.08 -27.73 20.70
CA VAL A 309 2.37 -27.36 20.08
C VAL A 309 2.19 -26.24 19.05
N LEU A 310 1.19 -26.35 18.17
CA LEU A 310 0.90 -25.33 17.15
C LEU A 310 0.42 -24.02 17.77
N ASP A 311 -0.45 -24.06 18.78
CA ASP A 311 -0.93 -22.86 19.48
C ASP A 311 0.21 -22.10 20.17
N GLU A 312 1.12 -22.82 20.81
CA GLU A 312 2.30 -22.23 21.45
C GLU A 312 3.23 -21.59 20.41
N TRP A 313 3.51 -22.32 19.34
CA TRP A 313 4.34 -21.78 18.26
C TRP A 313 3.73 -20.53 17.62
N TYR A 314 2.42 -20.55 17.33
CA TYR A 314 1.70 -19.40 16.78
C TYR A 314 1.78 -18.19 17.71
N SER A 315 1.52 -18.40 18.99
CA SER A 315 1.55 -17.32 19.99
C SER A 315 2.92 -16.68 20.10
N ASN A 316 3.99 -17.47 20.01
CA ASN A 316 5.36 -17.00 20.13
C ASN A 316 5.90 -16.32 18.87
N ASN A 317 5.39 -16.66 17.68
CA ASN A 317 5.97 -16.24 16.42
C ASN A 317 5.08 -15.32 15.57
N LEU A 318 3.75 -15.47 15.60
CA LEU A 318 2.86 -14.80 14.66
C LEU A 318 1.82 -13.90 15.32
N ALA A 319 1.29 -14.27 16.49
CA ALA A 319 0.10 -13.64 17.05
C ALA A 319 0.22 -12.12 17.21
N THR A 320 1.32 -11.64 17.80
CA THR A 320 1.48 -10.22 18.18
C THR A 320 1.67 -9.31 17.00
N ASN A 321 2.52 -9.68 16.04
CA ASN A 321 2.94 -8.78 14.97
C ASN A 321 2.25 -9.06 13.63
N TYR A 322 1.76 -10.29 13.44
CA TYR A 322 1.29 -10.78 12.14
C TYR A 322 -0.15 -11.30 12.16
N GLY A 323 -0.77 -11.44 13.32
CA GLY A 323 -2.13 -11.97 13.47
C GLY A 323 -3.19 -11.23 12.65
N GLN A 324 -3.00 -9.93 12.42
CA GLN A 324 -3.91 -9.10 11.61
C GLN A 324 -3.99 -9.52 10.13
N TYR A 325 -2.97 -10.20 9.60
CA TYR A 325 -2.92 -10.67 8.22
C TYR A 325 -3.46 -12.10 8.07
N ILE A 326 -3.72 -12.80 9.18
CA ILE A 326 -4.11 -14.21 9.19
C ILE A 326 -5.62 -14.34 9.32
N ASP A 327 -6.21 -15.18 8.46
CA ASP A 327 -7.65 -15.44 8.43
C ASP A 327 -8.01 -16.58 9.38
N GLY A 328 -8.84 -16.29 10.38
CA GLY A 328 -9.41 -17.27 11.28
C GLY A 328 -10.70 -17.92 10.78
N ASN A 329 -11.27 -17.41 9.67
CA ASN A 329 -12.57 -17.88 9.14
C ASN A 329 -12.42 -18.95 8.06
N ALA A 330 -11.30 -18.98 7.33
CA ALA A 330 -11.08 -19.94 6.23
C ALA A 330 -11.04 -21.42 6.69
N GLY A 331 -10.65 -21.65 7.93
CA GLY A 331 -10.79 -22.91 8.64
C GLY A 331 -9.82 -24.04 8.26
N PHE A 332 -9.94 -25.13 9.02
CA PHE A 332 -9.17 -26.38 8.87
C PHE A 332 -10.11 -27.56 9.01
N CYS A 333 -10.14 -28.45 8.02
CA CYS A 333 -11.03 -29.61 8.03
C CYS A 333 -10.48 -30.76 8.91
N GLY A 334 -11.20 -31.10 9.96
CA GLY A 334 -10.89 -32.23 10.83
C GLY A 334 -11.38 -33.59 10.34
N ASP A 335 -12.29 -33.61 9.37
CA ASP A 335 -12.79 -34.78 8.63
C ASP A 335 -13.12 -36.03 9.51
N ARG A 336 -13.84 -35.81 10.59
CA ARG A 336 -14.13 -36.86 11.61
C ARG A 336 -15.40 -37.63 11.35
N THR A 337 -16.07 -37.42 10.26
CA THR A 337 -17.28 -38.17 9.91
C THR A 337 -16.97 -39.66 9.69
N PRO A 338 -17.55 -40.57 10.46
CA PRO A 338 -17.35 -41.98 10.26
C PRO A 338 -17.91 -42.43 8.92
N TYR A 339 -17.22 -43.33 8.24
CA TYR A 339 -17.71 -43.92 7.01
C TYR A 339 -18.82 -44.92 7.28
N THR A 340 -19.97 -44.75 6.63
CA THR A 340 -21.09 -45.70 6.65
C THR A 340 -21.17 -46.39 5.30
N ASN A 341 -20.90 -47.69 5.28
CA ASN A 341 -20.94 -48.48 4.06
C ASN A 341 -22.35 -49.05 3.79
N THR A 342 -22.81 -48.95 2.56
CA THR A 342 -24.05 -49.56 2.09
C THR A 342 -23.98 -51.08 1.90
N SER A 343 -22.80 -51.72 1.99
CA SER A 343 -22.56 -53.14 1.78
C SER A 343 -22.28 -53.97 3.07
N GLY A 344 -22.66 -53.46 4.23
CA GLY A 344 -22.73 -54.27 5.46
C GLY A 344 -21.46 -54.43 6.31
N THR A 345 -20.33 -53.82 5.92
CA THR A 345 -19.19 -53.61 6.82
C THR A 345 -19.36 -52.27 7.51
N THR A 346 -20.11 -52.27 8.59
CA THR A 346 -20.37 -51.08 9.39
C THR A 346 -19.07 -50.61 10.04
N SER A 347 -18.56 -49.48 9.61
CA SER A 347 -17.69 -48.67 10.43
C SER A 347 -18.42 -48.35 11.74
N GLY A 348 -17.74 -48.38 12.87
CA GLY A 348 -18.29 -47.89 14.13
C GLY A 348 -18.70 -46.45 14.06
N GLY A 349 -19.43 -45.97 15.07
CA GLY A 349 -19.99 -44.62 15.11
C GLY A 349 -19.00 -43.53 15.47
N GLY A 350 -17.67 -43.73 15.40
CA GLY A 350 -16.65 -42.71 15.68
C GLY A 350 -16.50 -42.32 17.16
N THR A 351 -17.09 -43.09 18.07
CA THR A 351 -17.01 -42.85 19.51
C THR A 351 -16.58 -44.10 20.27
N GLY A 352 -16.02 -43.90 21.47
CA GLY A 352 -15.55 -44.99 22.33
C GLY A 352 -14.46 -45.81 21.67
N THR A 353 -14.52 -47.15 21.85
CA THR A 353 -13.51 -48.12 21.39
C THR A 353 -14.01 -48.98 20.22
N THR A 354 -15.00 -48.55 19.48
CA THR A 354 -15.52 -49.26 18.33
C THR A 354 -14.66 -49.03 17.10
N SER A 355 -14.23 -50.10 16.41
CA SER A 355 -13.42 -49.97 15.19
C SER A 355 -14.16 -49.12 14.17
N THR A 356 -13.54 -48.04 13.73
CA THR A 356 -14.12 -47.00 12.86
C THR A 356 -13.16 -46.65 11.77
N TYR A 357 -13.64 -46.54 10.53
CA TYR A 357 -12.97 -45.88 9.42
C TYR A 357 -13.60 -44.52 9.20
N TYR A 358 -12.77 -43.52 8.87
CA TYR A 358 -13.22 -42.14 8.60
C TYR A 358 -13.31 -41.85 7.10
N GLY A 359 -14.01 -40.79 6.76
CA GLY A 359 -14.27 -40.42 5.34
C GLY A 359 -13.00 -40.31 4.51
N GLY A 360 -11.91 -39.76 5.07
CA GLY A 360 -10.62 -39.64 4.40
C GLY A 360 -10.05 -40.98 3.94
N TYR A 361 -10.15 -42.05 4.77
CA TYR A 361 -9.69 -43.39 4.39
C TYR A 361 -10.38 -43.90 3.12
N ILE A 362 -11.69 -43.83 3.06
CA ILE A 362 -12.45 -44.32 1.89
C ILE A 362 -12.16 -43.47 0.67
N ARG A 363 -12.13 -42.14 0.85
CA ARG A 363 -11.93 -41.20 -0.24
C ARG A 363 -10.55 -41.37 -0.88
N LEU A 364 -9.51 -41.47 -0.07
CA LEU A 364 -8.13 -41.49 -0.52
C LEU A 364 -7.59 -42.88 -0.84
N ILE A 365 -7.88 -43.90 0.01
CA ILE A 365 -7.31 -45.23 -0.11
C ILE A 365 -8.18 -46.15 -0.97
N THR A 366 -9.50 -46.08 -0.82
CA THR A 366 -10.41 -47.00 -1.52
C THR A 366 -10.81 -46.46 -2.89
N ASN A 367 -11.17 -45.16 -2.95
CA ASN A 367 -11.76 -44.56 -4.16
C ASN A 367 -10.74 -43.77 -4.97
N ASN A 368 -9.58 -43.43 -4.41
CA ASN A 368 -8.59 -42.54 -5.02
C ASN A 368 -9.20 -41.23 -5.57
N ASN A 369 -10.08 -40.62 -4.79
CA ASN A 369 -10.87 -39.44 -5.16
C ASN A 369 -10.75 -38.34 -4.11
N PRO A 370 -9.62 -37.60 -4.03
CA PRO A 370 -9.41 -36.53 -3.07
C PRO A 370 -10.44 -35.42 -3.25
N SER A 371 -10.83 -34.76 -2.13
CA SER A 371 -11.86 -33.73 -2.12
C SER A 371 -11.57 -32.67 -1.06
N LEU A 372 -11.89 -31.43 -1.36
CA LEU A 372 -11.84 -30.32 -0.39
C LEU A 372 -13.22 -30.06 0.28
N GLN A 373 -14.12 -31.01 0.22
CA GLN A 373 -15.39 -30.94 0.96
C GLN A 373 -15.20 -31.40 2.42
N CYS A 374 -15.90 -30.74 3.35
CA CYS A 374 -15.82 -31.00 4.78
C CYS A 374 -17.19 -30.78 5.43
N ASP A 375 -17.52 -31.61 6.42
CA ASP A 375 -18.69 -31.35 7.28
C ASP A 375 -18.45 -30.06 8.09
N SER A 376 -19.43 -29.16 8.14
CA SER A 376 -19.32 -27.89 8.86
C SER A 376 -18.96 -28.04 10.35
N GLN A 377 -19.38 -29.14 10.98
CA GLN A 377 -19.04 -29.47 12.38
C GLN A 377 -17.54 -29.79 12.56
N ASP A 378 -16.87 -30.26 11.51
CA ASP A 378 -15.44 -30.59 11.49
C ASP A 378 -14.55 -29.48 10.92
N ILE A 379 -15.13 -28.35 10.49
CA ILE A 379 -14.34 -27.18 10.09
C ILE A 379 -13.97 -26.37 11.33
N TYR A 380 -12.72 -26.46 11.74
CA TYR A 380 -12.18 -25.69 12.86
C TYR A 380 -11.90 -24.27 12.42
N THR A 381 -12.57 -23.30 13.04
CA THR A 381 -12.44 -21.85 12.80
C THR A 381 -12.30 -21.12 14.13
N THR A 382 -11.88 -19.86 14.08
CA THR A 382 -11.98 -18.95 15.23
C THR A 382 -13.43 -18.52 15.46
N SER A 383 -13.71 -17.97 16.65
CA SER A 383 -15.05 -17.51 17.00
C SER A 383 -15.54 -16.42 16.02
N GLY A 384 -16.82 -16.50 15.66
CA GLY A 384 -17.46 -15.53 14.73
C GLY A 384 -17.47 -15.96 13.26
N SER A 385 -16.81 -17.05 12.89
CA SER A 385 -16.93 -17.62 11.54
C SER A 385 -18.32 -18.20 11.28
N SER A 386 -18.85 -17.98 10.08
CA SER A 386 -20.14 -18.55 9.65
C SER A 386 -20.02 -19.95 9.03
N ILE A 387 -18.80 -20.42 8.73
CA ILE A 387 -18.58 -21.68 7.99
C ILE A 387 -18.11 -22.85 8.87
N GLY A 388 -17.71 -22.61 10.11
CA GLY A 388 -17.13 -23.62 10.98
C GLY A 388 -17.60 -23.54 12.43
N ASN A 389 -16.96 -24.35 13.29
CA ASN A 389 -17.40 -24.59 14.66
C ASN A 389 -16.97 -23.52 15.69
N GLY A 390 -16.14 -22.55 15.30
CA GLY A 390 -15.70 -21.46 16.17
C GLY A 390 -14.80 -21.87 17.35
N ALA A 391 -14.22 -23.07 17.33
CA ALA A 391 -13.53 -23.67 18.47
C ALA A 391 -12.05 -23.27 18.60
N LEU A 392 -11.43 -22.70 17.55
CA LEU A 392 -10.01 -22.35 17.58
C LEU A 392 -9.74 -21.11 18.43
N THR A 393 -8.72 -21.18 19.27
CA THR A 393 -8.13 -20.04 19.94
C THR A 393 -7.20 -19.28 18.99
N ASN A 394 -6.38 -20.03 18.22
CA ASN A 394 -5.45 -19.49 17.24
C ASN A 394 -5.76 -20.05 15.85
N PRO A 395 -5.65 -19.23 14.78
CA PRO A 395 -5.96 -19.63 13.40
C PRO A 395 -4.80 -20.42 12.76
N ILE A 396 -4.50 -21.59 13.32
CA ILE A 396 -3.41 -22.46 12.89
C ILE A 396 -3.86 -23.91 12.90
N GLY A 397 -3.38 -24.70 11.96
CA GLY A 397 -3.68 -26.12 11.84
C GLY A 397 -2.61 -26.87 11.06
N LEU A 398 -3.01 -27.98 10.44
CA LEU A 398 -2.17 -28.85 9.64
C LEU A 398 -2.74 -29.01 8.23
N LEU A 399 -1.92 -29.60 7.34
CA LEU A 399 -2.34 -30.05 6.02
C LEU A 399 -3.43 -31.11 6.15
N ILE A 400 -4.43 -31.12 5.26
CA ILE A 400 -5.30 -32.28 5.09
C ILE A 400 -4.67 -33.27 4.09
N ALA A 401 -4.93 -34.55 4.27
CA ALA A 401 -4.37 -35.59 3.42
C ALA A 401 -4.80 -35.45 1.94
N ASP A 402 -5.99 -34.94 1.70
CA ASP A 402 -6.50 -34.63 0.36
C ASP A 402 -5.66 -33.58 -0.37
N GLU A 403 -5.18 -32.55 0.34
CA GLU A 403 -4.32 -31.50 -0.26
C GLU A 403 -2.98 -32.10 -0.74
N PHE A 404 -2.41 -33.05 0.00
CA PHE A 404 -1.21 -33.76 -0.45
C PHE A 404 -1.47 -34.57 -1.73
N SER A 405 -2.59 -35.28 -1.79
CA SER A 405 -3.00 -36.05 -2.97
C SER A 405 -3.27 -35.18 -4.18
N LEU A 406 -4.00 -34.07 -4.01
CA LEU A 406 -4.31 -33.08 -5.04
C LEU A 406 -3.05 -32.42 -5.59
N ALA A 407 -2.05 -32.18 -4.75
CA ALA A 407 -0.78 -31.58 -5.18
C ALA A 407 0.08 -32.52 -6.03
N GLY A 408 -0.21 -33.81 -6.10
CA GLY A 408 0.54 -34.83 -6.84
C GLY A 408 1.30 -35.82 -5.97
N GLY A 409 1.02 -35.87 -4.67
CA GLY A 409 1.63 -36.81 -3.74
C GLY A 409 3.14 -36.65 -3.63
N SER A 410 3.89 -37.74 -3.85
CA SER A 410 5.37 -37.75 -3.80
C SER A 410 6.07 -36.87 -4.83
N ASP A 411 5.40 -36.57 -5.91
CA ASP A 411 5.97 -35.74 -6.99
C ASP A 411 5.71 -34.25 -6.75
N SER A 412 5.17 -33.90 -5.58
CA SER A 412 4.83 -32.53 -5.22
C SER A 412 5.81 -31.90 -4.22
N TYR A 413 5.83 -30.55 -4.24
CA TYR A 413 6.57 -29.73 -3.29
C TYR A 413 6.18 -29.95 -1.81
N LEU A 414 5.05 -30.63 -1.54
CA LEU A 414 4.61 -30.98 -0.19
C LEU A 414 5.40 -32.17 0.40
N TYR A 415 6.05 -32.96 -0.46
CA TYR A 415 6.93 -34.04 -0.01
C TYR A 415 8.31 -33.47 0.35
N THR A 416 8.75 -33.68 1.61
CA THR A 416 9.99 -33.10 2.16
C THR A 416 11.02 -34.14 2.60
N GLU A 417 10.83 -35.40 2.19
CA GLU A 417 11.65 -36.56 2.61
C GLU A 417 11.52 -36.93 4.11
N LEU A 418 10.74 -36.17 4.86
CA LEU A 418 10.47 -36.41 6.27
C LEU A 418 9.01 -36.85 6.50
N VAL A 419 8.82 -37.60 7.58
CA VAL A 419 7.47 -37.97 8.03
C VAL A 419 6.88 -36.81 8.83
N TYR A 420 5.68 -36.39 8.48
CA TYR A 420 4.96 -35.34 9.19
C TYR A 420 3.46 -35.59 9.24
N TRP A 421 2.80 -35.04 10.26
CA TRP A 421 1.37 -35.20 10.50
C TRP A 421 0.52 -34.42 9.52
N THR A 422 -0.59 -35.04 9.10
CA THR A 422 -1.76 -34.31 8.58
C THR A 422 -2.81 -34.17 9.69
N ILE A 423 -3.88 -33.40 9.42
CA ILE A 423 -5.01 -33.29 10.36
C ILE A 423 -6.06 -34.39 10.15
N THR A 424 -6.00 -35.17 9.07
CA THR A 424 -7.05 -36.06 8.59
C THR A 424 -7.00 -37.41 9.31
N PRO A 425 -8.07 -37.83 10.00
CA PRO A 425 -8.19 -39.16 10.62
C PRO A 425 -8.14 -40.29 9.60
N TYR A 426 -7.46 -41.36 9.96
CA TYR A 426 -7.41 -42.57 9.15
C TYR A 426 -8.41 -43.62 9.66
N ASN A 427 -8.18 -44.19 10.85
CA ASN A 427 -9.11 -45.11 11.49
C ASN A 427 -8.87 -45.21 13.02
N PHE A 428 -9.79 -45.88 13.69
CA PHE A 428 -9.56 -46.52 14.99
C PHE A 428 -9.69 -48.02 14.81
N ASN A 429 -8.70 -48.80 15.22
CA ASN A 429 -8.70 -50.23 15.07
C ASN A 429 -8.51 -50.91 16.43
N ARG A 430 -9.29 -51.97 16.68
CA ARG A 430 -9.28 -52.71 17.91
C ARG A 430 -8.66 -54.12 17.80
N THR A 431 -8.00 -54.44 16.68
CA THR A 431 -7.35 -55.74 16.52
C THR A 431 -6.11 -55.86 17.41
N VAL A 432 -5.71 -57.06 17.76
CA VAL A 432 -4.56 -57.34 18.63
C VAL A 432 -3.23 -56.83 18.04
N VAL A 433 -3.16 -56.75 16.72
CA VAL A 433 -1.93 -56.37 15.98
C VAL A 433 -1.87 -54.86 15.72
N HIS A 434 -3.01 -54.18 15.58
CA HIS A 434 -3.11 -52.76 15.26
C HIS A 434 -4.13 -52.08 16.17
N HIS A 435 -3.84 -52.04 17.47
CA HIS A 435 -4.74 -51.38 18.41
C HIS A 435 -4.42 -49.89 18.49
N GLY A 436 -5.44 -49.08 18.29
CA GLY A 436 -5.35 -47.64 18.53
C GLY A 436 -6.02 -46.76 17.48
N ALA A 437 -5.88 -45.47 17.68
CA ALA A 437 -6.30 -44.40 16.80
C ALA A 437 -5.15 -44.00 15.86
N PHE A 438 -5.46 -43.79 14.59
CA PHE A 438 -4.50 -43.48 13.54
C PHE A 438 -4.95 -42.25 12.76
N VAL A 439 -3.98 -41.44 12.40
CA VAL A 439 -4.14 -40.25 11.53
C VAL A 439 -3.24 -40.42 10.30
N PHE A 440 -3.64 -39.85 9.17
CA PHE A 440 -2.79 -39.83 7.98
C PHE A 440 -1.49 -39.08 8.25
N THR A 441 -0.40 -39.64 7.74
CA THR A 441 0.91 -39.02 7.70
C THR A 441 1.43 -38.99 6.27
N VAL A 442 2.20 -37.95 5.92
CA VAL A 442 3.05 -38.00 4.74
C VAL A 442 4.30 -38.76 5.11
N MET A 443 4.53 -39.89 4.45
CA MET A 443 5.60 -40.84 4.81
C MET A 443 6.23 -41.42 3.53
N TYR A 444 7.56 -41.42 3.41
CA TYR A 444 8.34 -42.12 2.39
C TYR A 444 7.76 -42.06 0.96
N SER A 445 7.37 -40.91 0.53
CA SER A 445 6.78 -40.65 -0.81
C SER A 445 5.27 -40.97 -0.97
N SER A 446 4.55 -41.29 0.10
CA SER A 446 3.10 -41.56 0.02
C SER A 446 2.33 -41.08 1.24
N LEU A 447 1.02 -41.08 1.13
CA LEU A 447 0.17 -41.06 2.33
C LEU A 447 0.22 -42.43 2.97
N ASP A 448 0.49 -42.45 4.25
CA ASP A 448 0.38 -43.63 5.12
C ASP A 448 -0.38 -43.22 6.39
N ASN A 449 -0.41 -44.07 7.35
CA ASN A 449 -1.06 -43.82 8.64
C ASN A 449 -0.11 -44.10 9.79
N SER A 450 -0.25 -43.35 10.85
CA SER A 450 0.53 -43.57 12.07
C SER A 450 -0.34 -43.49 13.29
N ARG A 451 0.00 -44.37 14.29
CA ARG A 451 -0.63 -44.27 15.60
C ARG A 451 -0.22 -42.98 16.28
N LEU A 452 -1.14 -42.37 17.00
CA LEU A 452 -1.07 -41.00 17.47
C LEU A 452 0.10 -40.68 18.41
N ASP A 453 0.62 -41.67 19.13
CA ASP A 453 1.71 -41.54 20.12
C ASP A 453 3.12 -41.55 19.52
N TYR A 454 3.25 -41.67 18.20
CA TYR A 454 4.54 -41.52 17.55
C TYR A 454 4.92 -40.04 17.41
N GLY A 455 6.24 -39.74 17.54
CA GLY A 455 6.77 -38.39 17.32
C GLY A 455 7.13 -38.16 15.88
N TYR A 456 6.33 -37.41 15.15
CA TYR A 456 6.63 -36.99 13.77
C TYR A 456 6.64 -35.47 13.60
N GLY A 457 7.09 -35.05 12.44
CA GLY A 457 7.25 -33.61 12.10
C GLY A 457 5.95 -32.84 12.17
N VAL A 458 6.06 -31.60 12.63
CA VAL A 458 4.95 -30.65 12.71
C VAL A 458 5.21 -29.53 11.71
N ARG A 459 4.34 -29.41 10.71
CA ARG A 459 4.38 -28.37 9.68
C ARG A 459 3.13 -27.51 9.79
N PRO A 460 3.23 -26.30 10.38
CA PRO A 460 2.11 -25.38 10.51
C PRO A 460 1.47 -25.02 9.17
N VAL A 461 0.15 -24.94 9.17
CA VAL A 461 -0.64 -24.39 8.07
C VAL A 461 -1.44 -23.19 8.60
N ILE A 462 -1.42 -22.10 7.86
CA ILE A 462 -2.22 -20.90 8.12
C ILE A 462 -2.92 -20.45 6.84
N ASN A 463 -3.91 -19.58 6.99
CA ASN A 463 -4.54 -18.89 5.89
C ASN A 463 -4.27 -17.38 6.00
N LEU A 464 -3.74 -16.73 4.99
CA LEU A 464 -3.71 -15.27 4.92
C LEU A 464 -5.09 -14.77 4.49
N ARG A 465 -5.47 -13.60 4.98
CA ARG A 465 -6.73 -12.94 4.59
C ARG A 465 -6.74 -12.65 3.08
N ALA A 466 -7.94 -12.67 2.51
CA ALA A 466 -8.13 -12.39 1.08
C ALA A 466 -7.68 -10.98 0.67
N ASP A 467 -7.77 -9.99 1.59
CA ASP A 467 -7.49 -8.59 1.36
C ASP A 467 -6.01 -8.17 1.61
N VAL A 468 -5.11 -9.12 1.92
CA VAL A 468 -3.68 -8.81 2.07
C VAL A 468 -3.09 -8.28 0.76
N LYS A 469 -2.24 -7.26 0.85
CA LYS A 469 -1.49 -6.77 -0.30
C LYS A 469 -0.23 -7.61 -0.48
N LEU A 470 0.04 -8.00 -1.72
CA LEU A 470 1.22 -8.80 -2.07
C LEU A 470 2.10 -8.06 -3.07
N SER A 471 3.38 -8.41 -3.04
CA SER A 471 4.37 -8.12 -4.06
C SER A 471 5.16 -9.38 -4.38
N GLY A 472 6.00 -9.36 -5.42
CA GLY A 472 6.83 -10.49 -5.81
C GLY A 472 6.15 -11.46 -6.79
N SER A 473 6.91 -12.44 -7.27
CA SER A 473 6.50 -13.37 -8.34
C SER A 473 6.30 -14.82 -7.88
N GLY A 474 6.57 -15.14 -6.60
CA GLY A 474 6.44 -16.50 -6.05
C GLY A 474 7.62 -17.42 -6.31
N THR A 475 8.70 -16.95 -6.94
CA THR A 475 9.94 -17.71 -7.11
C THR A 475 10.76 -17.72 -5.80
N THR A 476 11.77 -18.58 -5.71
CA THR A 476 12.69 -18.60 -4.55
C THR A 476 13.51 -17.32 -4.41
N SER A 477 13.86 -16.69 -5.53
CA SER A 477 14.61 -15.42 -5.55
C SER A 477 13.74 -14.18 -5.35
N ASP A 478 12.45 -14.29 -5.66
CA ASP A 478 11.46 -13.24 -5.51
C ASP A 478 10.12 -13.84 -5.01
N PRO A 479 10.05 -14.31 -3.74
CA PRO A 479 8.84 -14.88 -3.18
C PRO A 479 7.72 -13.84 -3.11
N PHE A 480 6.47 -14.29 -3.10
CA PHE A 480 5.36 -13.41 -2.72
C PHE A 480 5.63 -12.89 -1.31
N LYS A 481 5.42 -11.59 -1.11
CA LYS A 481 5.63 -10.91 0.17
C LYS A 481 4.38 -10.18 0.59
N VAL A 482 3.96 -10.38 1.83
CA VAL A 482 2.87 -9.59 2.40
C VAL A 482 3.42 -8.22 2.75
N VAL A 483 2.86 -7.18 2.13
CA VAL A 483 3.28 -5.80 2.36
C VAL A 483 3.07 -5.44 3.83
N GLY A 484 4.15 -5.01 4.49
CA GLY A 484 4.16 -4.70 5.92
C GLY A 484 4.39 -5.89 6.86
N ALA A 485 4.62 -7.13 6.33
CA ALA A 485 4.76 -8.34 7.14
C ALA A 485 5.82 -9.33 6.64
N SER A 486 6.75 -8.92 5.81
CA SER A 486 7.84 -9.77 5.29
C SER A 486 9.14 -9.62 6.07
#